data_36ac796dac0536f4b85e31c11e76e53a
#
_entry.id   36ac796dac0536f4b85e31c11e76e53a
#
_cell.length_a   1.000
_cell.length_b   1.000
_cell.length_c   1.000
_cell.angle_alpha   90.00
_cell.angle_beta   90.00
_cell.angle_gamma   90.00
#
_symmetry.space_group_name_H-M   'P 1'
#
loop_
_entity.id
_entity.type
_entity.pdbx_description
1 polymer ?
#
loop_
_entity_poly.entity_id
_entity_poly.type
_entity_poly.pdbx_seq_one_letter_code
_entity_poly.pdbx_strand_id
1 'polypeptide(L)'
;MPPERNWRLRVEDILDSIARIQAYTRGMDFESFAWDERTVDAVIRHFGVIGEAANHLPDPVRQAHPELPWEAMRAMRNFVIHDCFGVSKAILWKILVDDLPPLIPALQGLLGQVE
;
A
#
# COMPACT_ATOMS: atom_id res chain seq x y z
N MET A 1 -1.28 -4.69 -24.83
CA MET A 1 -0.45 -3.86 -23.93
C MET A 1 0.67 -4.70 -23.35
N PRO A 2 1.89 -4.27 -23.55
CA PRO A 2 3.02 -5.03 -23.00
C PRO A 2 2.96 -5.10 -21.48
N PRO A 3 3.33 -6.24 -20.87
CA PRO A 3 3.30 -6.38 -19.42
C PRO A 3 4.14 -5.35 -18.69
N GLU A 4 5.26 -4.93 -19.30
CA GLU A 4 6.17 -3.96 -18.68
C GLU A 4 5.48 -2.64 -18.43
N ARG A 5 4.62 -2.20 -19.34
CA ARG A 5 3.90 -0.93 -19.16
C ARG A 5 2.86 -1.07 -18.06
N ASN A 6 2.21 -2.24 -18.01
CA ASN A 6 1.17 -2.45 -17.00
C ASN A 6 1.74 -2.45 -15.59
N TRP A 7 2.89 -3.10 -15.39
CA TRP A 7 3.42 -3.17 -14.04
C TRP A 7 3.89 -1.81 -13.53
N ARG A 8 4.37 -0.94 -14.42
CA ARG A 8 4.75 0.40 -14.02
C ARG A 8 3.54 1.18 -13.51
N LEU A 9 2.43 1.05 -14.21
CA LEU A 9 1.20 1.70 -13.75
C LEU A 9 0.76 1.17 -12.39
N ARG A 10 0.94 -0.14 -12.16
CA ARG A 10 0.62 -0.70 -10.85
C ARG A 10 1.51 -0.13 -9.75
N VAL A 11 2.79 0.04 -10.03
CA VAL A 11 3.70 0.65 -9.06
C VAL A 11 3.28 2.10 -8.78
N GLU A 12 2.92 2.83 -9.81
CA GLU A 12 2.45 4.20 -9.64
C GLU A 12 1.16 4.25 -8.81
N ASP A 13 0.27 3.30 -9.02
CA ASP A 13 -0.96 3.21 -8.21
C ASP A 13 -0.64 3.00 -6.74
N ILE A 14 0.34 2.14 -6.46
CA ILE A 14 0.75 1.89 -5.08
C ILE A 14 1.30 3.18 -4.45
N LEU A 15 2.21 3.85 -5.17
CA LEU A 15 2.79 5.10 -4.67
C LEU A 15 1.72 6.15 -4.44
N ASP A 16 0.77 6.27 -5.35
CA ASP A 16 -0.31 7.24 -5.21
C ASP A 16 -1.15 6.93 -3.98
N SER A 17 -1.47 5.65 -3.75
CA SER A 17 -2.25 5.26 -2.59
C SER A 17 -1.50 5.57 -1.29
N ILE A 18 -0.19 5.30 -1.24
CA ILE A 18 0.60 5.62 -0.06
C ILE A 18 0.55 7.14 0.19
N ALA A 19 0.72 7.93 -0.86
CA ALA A 19 0.70 9.38 -0.71
C ALA A 19 -0.64 9.88 -0.18
N ARG A 20 -1.74 9.29 -0.64
CA ARG A 20 -3.07 9.66 -0.16
C ARG A 20 -3.28 9.27 1.29
N ILE A 21 -2.83 8.08 1.67
CA ILE A 21 -2.92 7.66 3.07
C ILE A 21 -2.16 8.65 3.95
N GLN A 22 -0.96 9.03 3.54
CA GLN A 22 -0.18 9.98 4.31
C GLN A 22 -0.85 11.35 4.40
N ALA A 23 -1.47 11.80 3.32
CA ALA A 23 -2.17 13.07 3.32
C ALA A 23 -3.37 13.05 4.26
N TYR A 24 -4.14 11.94 4.24
CA TYR A 24 -5.32 11.83 5.10
C TYR A 24 -4.96 11.78 6.58
N THR A 25 -3.82 11.22 6.91
CA THR A 25 -3.42 10.99 8.30
C THR A 25 -2.43 12.02 8.82
N ARG A 26 -2.13 13.03 8.01
CA ARG A 26 -1.13 14.05 8.40
C ARG A 26 -1.53 14.74 9.69
N GLY A 27 -0.61 14.77 10.63
CA GLY A 27 -0.86 15.41 11.91
C GLY A 27 -1.65 14.58 12.90
N MET A 28 -2.05 13.38 12.53
CA MET A 28 -2.80 12.51 13.44
C MET A 28 -1.87 11.67 14.30
N ASP A 29 -2.33 11.38 15.52
CA ASP A 29 -1.76 10.29 16.32
C ASP A 29 -2.73 9.10 16.24
N PHE A 30 -2.38 8.02 16.93
CA PHE A 30 -3.22 6.82 16.86
C PHE A 30 -4.62 7.11 17.36
N GLU A 31 -4.74 7.88 18.43
CA GLU A 31 -6.05 8.11 19.03
C GLU A 31 -6.96 8.89 18.10
N SER A 32 -6.46 9.97 17.51
CA SER A 32 -7.27 10.75 16.58
C SER A 32 -7.61 9.94 15.33
N PHE A 33 -6.70 9.10 14.87
CA PHE A 33 -6.96 8.22 13.74
C PHE A 33 -8.08 7.23 14.08
N ALA A 34 -7.97 6.58 15.24
CA ALA A 34 -8.90 5.52 15.60
C ALA A 34 -10.34 6.03 15.73
N TRP A 35 -10.52 7.29 16.11
CA TRP A 35 -11.85 7.90 16.26
C TRP A 35 -12.39 8.50 14.98
N ASP A 36 -11.57 8.62 13.93
CA ASP A 36 -11.99 9.23 12.68
C ASP A 36 -12.36 8.14 11.68
N GLU A 37 -13.64 7.75 11.71
CA GLU A 37 -14.11 6.64 10.89
C GLU A 37 -13.90 6.88 9.40
N ARG A 38 -14.06 8.11 8.95
CA ARG A 38 -13.86 8.41 7.52
C ARG A 38 -12.44 8.16 7.10
N THR A 39 -11.49 8.57 7.94
CA THR A 39 -10.08 8.36 7.64
C THR A 39 -9.74 6.87 7.69
N VAL A 40 -10.24 6.16 8.70
CA VAL A 40 -10.01 4.72 8.79
C VAL A 40 -10.52 4.02 7.53
N ASP A 41 -11.74 4.35 7.10
CA ASP A 41 -12.33 3.74 5.93
C ASP A 41 -11.51 4.04 4.67
N ALA A 42 -11.05 5.29 4.54
CA ALA A 42 -10.22 5.66 3.38
C ALA A 42 -8.90 4.91 3.37
N VAL A 43 -8.28 4.75 4.54
CA VAL A 43 -7.02 4.00 4.64
C VAL A 43 -7.23 2.54 4.25
N ILE A 44 -8.30 1.92 4.76
CA ILE A 44 -8.61 0.52 4.41
C ILE A 44 -8.79 0.38 2.91
N ARG A 45 -9.51 1.32 2.30
CA ARG A 45 -9.72 1.27 0.85
C ARG A 45 -8.39 1.31 0.10
N HIS A 46 -7.48 2.19 0.52
CA HIS A 46 -6.19 2.29 -0.16
C HIS A 46 -5.28 1.11 0.13
N PHE A 47 -5.41 0.49 1.29
CA PHE A 47 -4.73 -0.78 1.53
C PHE A 47 -5.19 -1.82 0.51
N GLY A 48 -6.48 -1.83 0.18
CA GLY A 48 -7.00 -2.70 -0.86
C GLY A 48 -6.38 -2.42 -2.22
N VAL A 49 -6.24 -1.14 -2.57
CA VAL A 49 -5.60 -0.76 -3.84
C VAL A 49 -4.16 -1.23 -3.88
N ILE A 50 -3.41 -1.01 -2.78
CA ILE A 50 -2.00 -1.43 -2.71
C ILE A 50 -1.88 -2.94 -2.89
N GLY A 51 -2.70 -3.69 -2.15
CA GLY A 51 -2.64 -5.15 -2.21
C GLY A 51 -3.00 -5.69 -3.58
N GLU A 52 -4.02 -5.12 -4.18
CA GLU A 52 -4.45 -5.56 -5.51
C GLU A 52 -3.41 -5.24 -6.56
N ALA A 53 -2.85 -4.03 -6.51
CA ALA A 53 -1.82 -3.64 -7.46
C ALA A 53 -0.59 -4.54 -7.33
N ALA A 54 -0.16 -4.82 -6.09
CA ALA A 54 0.98 -5.70 -5.87
C ALA A 54 0.72 -7.10 -6.40
N ASN A 55 -0.53 -7.57 -6.25
CA ASN A 55 -0.90 -8.90 -6.72
C ASN A 55 -0.86 -9.01 -8.24
N HIS A 56 -0.98 -7.90 -8.95
CA HIS A 56 -1.00 -7.88 -10.41
C HIS A 56 0.37 -7.63 -11.02
N LEU A 57 1.42 -7.49 -10.21
CA LEU A 57 2.76 -7.38 -10.77
C LEU A 57 3.21 -8.73 -11.30
N PRO A 58 3.89 -8.74 -12.45
CA PRO A 58 4.40 -10.00 -12.99
C PRO A 58 5.42 -10.64 -12.06
N ASP A 59 5.43 -11.98 -12.01
CA ASP A 59 6.38 -12.70 -11.18
C ASP A 59 7.83 -12.28 -11.42
N PRO A 60 8.27 -12.11 -12.70
CA PRO A 60 9.66 -11.70 -12.89
C PRO A 60 10.02 -10.38 -12.24
N VAL A 61 9.08 -9.43 -12.19
CA VAL A 61 9.34 -8.15 -11.53
C VAL A 61 9.52 -8.36 -10.03
N ARG A 62 8.63 -9.14 -9.42
CA ARG A 62 8.72 -9.40 -7.98
C ARG A 62 9.98 -10.17 -7.63
N GLN A 63 10.33 -11.16 -8.46
CA GLN A 63 11.53 -11.97 -8.21
C GLN A 63 12.80 -11.17 -8.38
N ALA A 64 12.80 -10.17 -9.26
CA ALA A 64 13.97 -9.33 -9.47
C ALA A 64 14.20 -8.36 -8.31
N HIS A 65 13.20 -8.16 -7.46
CA HIS A 65 13.28 -7.19 -6.36
C HIS A 65 12.83 -7.81 -5.05
N PRO A 66 13.55 -8.84 -4.57
CA PRO A 66 13.14 -9.54 -3.35
C PRO A 66 13.28 -8.71 -2.08
N GLU A 67 13.94 -7.56 -2.17
CA GLU A 67 14.08 -6.66 -1.03
C GLU A 67 12.76 -6.00 -0.66
N LEU A 68 11.76 -5.99 -1.56
CA LEU A 68 10.45 -5.43 -1.26
C LEU A 68 9.56 -6.49 -0.62
N PRO A 69 8.73 -6.12 0.34
CA PRO A 69 7.90 -7.08 1.06
C PRO A 69 6.61 -7.39 0.28
N TRP A 70 6.73 -8.07 -0.84
CA TRP A 70 5.62 -8.31 -1.75
C TRP A 70 4.46 -9.06 -1.08
N GLU A 71 4.78 -10.05 -0.24
CA GLU A 71 3.72 -10.82 0.43
C GLU A 71 2.94 -9.94 1.40
N ALA A 72 3.63 -9.11 2.16
CA ALA A 72 2.95 -8.21 3.08
C ALA A 72 2.10 -7.19 2.33
N MET A 73 2.60 -6.70 1.18
CA MET A 73 1.84 -5.75 0.38
C MET A 73 0.59 -6.38 -0.20
N ARG A 74 0.71 -7.60 -0.72
CA ARG A 74 -0.44 -8.31 -1.25
C ARG A 74 -1.48 -8.59 -0.17
N ALA A 75 -1.01 -8.87 1.04
CA ALA A 75 -1.91 -9.16 2.15
C ALA A 75 -2.72 -7.95 2.61
N MET A 76 -2.31 -6.74 2.23
CA MET A 76 -3.03 -5.54 2.62
C MET A 76 -4.48 -5.54 2.13
N ARG A 77 -4.77 -6.22 1.02
CA ARG A 77 -6.14 -6.27 0.53
C ARG A 77 -7.08 -7.04 1.47
N ASN A 78 -6.52 -7.85 2.36
CA ASN A 78 -7.33 -8.60 3.31
C ASN A 78 -8.05 -7.69 4.30
N PHE A 79 -7.53 -6.48 4.52
CA PHE A 79 -8.21 -5.54 5.41
C PHE A 79 -9.56 -5.13 4.85
N VAL A 80 -9.70 -5.03 3.54
CA VAL A 80 -10.98 -4.72 2.91
C VAL A 80 -11.96 -5.85 3.16
N ILE A 81 -11.50 -7.09 3.00
CA ILE A 81 -12.35 -8.26 3.17
C ILE A 81 -12.86 -8.37 4.59
N HIS A 82 -12.02 -8.05 5.56
CA HIS A 82 -12.34 -8.23 6.98
C HIS A 82 -12.88 -6.97 7.64
N ASP A 83 -13.21 -5.95 6.86
CA ASP A 83 -13.65 -4.67 7.41
C ASP A 83 -14.88 -4.81 8.28
N CYS A 84 -15.85 -5.61 7.85
CA CYS A 84 -17.07 -5.77 8.62
C CYS A 84 -16.88 -6.57 9.90
N PHE A 85 -15.74 -7.18 10.11
CA PHE A 85 -15.48 -8.00 11.28
C PHE A 85 -14.56 -7.31 12.27
N GLY A 86 -14.41 -6.01 12.17
CA GLY A 86 -13.62 -5.27 13.14
C GLY A 86 -12.13 -5.37 12.90
N VAL A 87 -11.67 -4.74 11.83
CA VAL A 87 -10.24 -4.66 11.56
C VAL A 87 -9.54 -3.97 12.71
N SER A 88 -8.38 -4.48 13.12
CA SER A 88 -7.60 -3.86 14.16
C SER A 88 -7.03 -2.53 13.69
N LYS A 89 -7.50 -1.45 14.30
CA LYS A 89 -7.02 -0.11 13.97
C LYS A 89 -5.57 0.07 14.40
N ALA A 90 -5.15 -0.64 15.45
CA ALA A 90 -3.76 -0.59 15.89
C ALA A 90 -2.82 -1.17 14.84
N ILE A 91 -3.23 -2.28 14.21
CA ILE A 91 -2.43 -2.87 13.15
C ILE A 91 -2.37 -1.96 11.93
N LEU A 92 -3.52 -1.38 11.54
CA LEU A 92 -3.54 -0.42 10.44
C LEU A 92 -2.59 0.72 10.70
N TRP A 93 -2.64 1.28 11.90
CA TRP A 93 -1.81 2.44 12.26
C TRP A 93 -0.33 2.07 12.21
N LYS A 94 0.02 0.91 12.76
CA LYS A 94 1.41 0.46 12.73
C LYS A 94 1.94 0.35 11.31
N ILE A 95 1.13 -0.23 10.43
CA ILE A 95 1.55 -0.40 9.03
C ILE A 95 1.75 0.96 8.37
N LEU A 96 0.81 1.88 8.54
CA LEU A 96 0.92 3.15 7.86
C LEU A 96 2.04 4.03 8.41
N VAL A 97 2.38 3.90 9.69
CA VAL A 97 3.44 4.71 10.28
C VAL A 97 4.81 4.10 10.04
N ASP A 98 4.93 2.77 10.19
CA ASP A 98 6.23 2.11 10.17
C ASP A 98 6.56 1.47 8.83
N ASP A 99 5.57 0.86 8.18
CA ASP A 99 5.86 0.00 7.04
C ASP A 99 5.72 0.71 5.69
N LEU A 100 4.79 1.67 5.58
CA LEU A 100 4.59 2.34 4.30
C LEU A 100 5.71 3.31 3.92
N PRO A 101 6.24 4.15 4.84
CA PRO A 101 7.23 5.12 4.40
C PRO A 101 8.46 4.52 3.74
N PRO A 102 9.04 3.41 4.22
CA PRO A 102 10.20 2.84 3.53
C PRO A 102 9.89 2.31 2.14
N LEU A 103 8.63 2.02 1.84
CA LEU A 103 8.26 1.53 0.52
C LEU A 103 8.40 2.61 -0.54
N ILE A 104 8.28 3.87 -0.17
CA ILE A 104 8.27 4.95 -1.15
C ILE A 104 9.58 4.99 -1.95
N PRO A 105 10.75 5.12 -1.31
CA PRO A 105 11.98 5.15 -2.12
C PRO A 105 12.24 3.82 -2.83
N ALA A 106 11.87 2.70 -2.23
CA ALA A 106 12.08 1.41 -2.86
C ALA A 106 11.25 1.27 -4.14
N LEU A 107 9.99 1.69 -4.09
CA LEU A 107 9.12 1.63 -5.27
C LEU A 107 9.52 2.66 -6.32
N GLN A 108 9.96 3.85 -5.88
CA GLN A 108 10.48 4.84 -6.82
C GLN A 108 11.69 4.32 -7.54
N GLY A 109 12.53 3.54 -6.85
CA GLY A 109 13.68 2.91 -7.46
C GLY A 109 13.30 1.96 -8.58
N LEU A 110 12.19 1.23 -8.43
CA LEU A 110 11.70 0.37 -9.50
C LEU A 110 11.39 1.17 -10.76
N LEU A 111 10.72 2.30 -10.59
CA LEU A 111 10.36 3.13 -11.74
C LEU A 111 11.58 3.75 -12.40
N GLY A 112 12.62 4.02 -11.62
CA GLY A 112 13.85 4.57 -12.14
C GLY A 112 14.71 3.59 -12.89
N GLN A 113 14.44 2.30 -12.75
CA GLN A 113 15.20 1.25 -13.44
C GLN A 113 14.62 1.00 -14.82
N VAL A 114 14.57 2.01 -15.61
CA VAL A 114 14.01 1.86 -16.91
C VAL A 114 15.06 1.68 -17.89
N GLU A 115 14.80 1.03 -18.74
CA GLU A 115 15.46 0.87 -19.84
C GLU A 115 16.33 0.47 -20.01
#